data_d01fa3103d910cd29c52abac83192cc5
#
_entry.id   d01fa3103d910cd29c52abac83192cc5
#
_cell.length_a   1.000
_cell.length_b   1.000
_cell.length_c   1.000
_cell.angle_alpha   90.00
_cell.angle_beta   90.00
_cell.angle_gamma   90.00
#
_symmetry.space_group_name_H-M   'P 1'
#
loop_
_entity.id
_entity.type
_entity.pdbx_description
1 polymer ?
#
loop_
_entity_poly.entity_id
_entity_poly.type
_entity_poly.pdbx_seq_one_letter_code
_entity_poly.pdbx_strand_id
1 'polypeptide(L)'
;MALYIILLFAALCAGMALSVCAFGTGGKRKHIFRDIYFSVEDTDGIGVLYTKTGEYSAVLKIENPVQKYCADIDSYYEFTQLFTALAQTLGEGYALHKQDIFVRRRFAEETGGDREFLSEAYFRYFEGRPYTDSMCYLTVTQEAKKSRLFSYDGKKWRDFLMKIRKVHDQLRDGGVQARFLNKAEASEYVDRYFAMDFKNRIVSMTNFRADEDTVSMGGKRCKVYSLVDVDYAALPSLIRPYTNIEVNNTEMPVDLVSVIDNIPNADTVVYNQVIFLPNQKRELSLLDKKKNRHASIPNPNNQMAVEDISRVQEVIARESKQLVYTHFNMVVAVDADTDLQKCTNHLENAFGRMGIHIIKHAYNQLELFVGSFPGNCYALSEEYDRFLTLSDAAICLMYKERVQHSEETPLKIYYTDRQGVPLAIDIT
;
A
#
# COMPACT_ATOMS: atom_id res chain seq x y z
N MET A 1 -23.95 56.46 30.37
CA MET A 1 -24.18 55.47 29.34
C MET A 1 -22.94 55.20 28.49
N ALA A 2 -22.29 56.19 27.89
CA ALA A 2 -21.11 56.01 27.05
C ALA A 2 -19.93 55.31 27.72
N LEU A 3 -19.65 55.59 29.00
CA LEU A 3 -18.57 54.98 29.77
C LEU A 3 -18.77 53.46 29.98
N TYR A 4 -20.03 53.05 30.19
CA TYR A 4 -20.36 51.62 30.33
C TYR A 4 -20.18 50.83 29.02
N ILE A 5 -20.50 51.45 27.86
CA ILE A 5 -20.33 50.86 26.54
C ILE A 5 -18.83 50.67 26.24
N ILE A 6 -18.01 51.66 26.57
CA ILE A 6 -16.55 51.61 26.38
C ILE A 6 -15.93 50.53 27.27
N LEU A 7 -16.35 50.38 28.53
CA LEU A 7 -15.89 49.34 29.44
C LEU A 7 -16.30 47.94 28.99
N LEU A 8 -17.53 47.80 28.47
CA LEU A 8 -18.02 46.52 27.95
C LEU A 8 -17.24 46.09 26.68
N PHE A 9 -16.97 47.06 25.81
CA PHE A 9 -16.17 46.80 24.61
C PHE A 9 -14.71 46.45 24.93
N ALA A 10 -14.10 47.14 25.91
CA ALA A 10 -12.75 46.83 26.38
C ALA A 10 -12.68 45.43 27.04
N ALA A 11 -13.70 45.05 27.83
CA ALA A 11 -13.78 43.71 28.42
C ALA A 11 -13.96 42.60 27.35
N LEU A 12 -14.72 42.89 26.30
CA LEU A 12 -14.95 41.98 25.17
C LEU A 12 -13.67 41.82 24.35
N CYS A 13 -12.93 42.87 24.08
CA CYS A 13 -11.63 42.83 23.39
C CYS A 13 -10.57 42.11 24.23
N ALA A 14 -10.53 42.34 25.55
CA ALA A 14 -9.64 41.64 26.47
C ALA A 14 -9.98 40.13 26.54
N GLY A 15 -11.27 39.79 26.58
CA GLY A 15 -11.72 38.38 26.52
C GLY A 15 -11.36 37.69 25.22
N MET A 16 -11.51 38.36 24.07
CA MET A 16 -11.05 37.83 22.77
C MET A 16 -9.54 37.68 22.70
N ALA A 17 -8.77 38.67 23.17
CA ALA A 17 -7.31 38.59 23.21
C ALA A 17 -6.83 37.42 24.10
N LEU A 18 -7.44 37.23 25.27
CA LEU A 18 -7.17 36.13 26.18
C LEU A 18 -7.55 34.76 25.56
N SER A 19 -8.67 34.69 24.83
CA SER A 19 -9.06 33.45 24.13
C SER A 19 -8.10 33.13 22.98
N VAL A 20 -7.66 34.12 22.21
CA VAL A 20 -6.66 33.94 21.14
C VAL A 20 -5.31 33.51 21.72
N CYS A 21 -4.87 34.10 22.87
CA CYS A 21 -3.65 33.68 23.55
C CYS A 21 -3.78 32.28 24.19
N ALA A 22 -4.94 31.95 24.77
CA ALA A 22 -5.15 30.63 25.39
C ALA A 22 -5.38 29.50 24.37
N PHE A 23 -6.00 29.82 23.22
CA PHE A 23 -6.30 28.83 22.19
C PHE A 23 -5.39 28.92 20.96
N GLY A 24 -4.71 30.05 20.74
CA GLY A 24 -3.93 30.33 19.52
C GLY A 24 -2.44 29.98 19.59
N THR A 25 -1.83 29.82 20.77
CA THR A 25 -0.39 29.55 20.90
C THR A 25 -0.03 28.16 21.37
N GLY A 26 -1.00 27.37 21.75
CA GLY A 26 -0.81 25.97 22.03
C GLY A 26 -1.27 25.11 20.87
N GLY A 27 -0.66 25.24 19.69
CA GLY A 27 -0.78 24.20 18.68
C GLY A 27 -0.33 22.90 19.34
N LYS A 28 -1.27 22.18 19.99
CA LYS A 28 -1.02 20.81 20.48
C LYS A 28 -0.47 20.10 19.28
N ARG A 29 0.83 19.76 19.31
CA ARG A 29 1.45 18.92 18.30
C ARG A 29 0.57 17.69 18.21
N LYS A 30 -0.26 17.59 17.17
CA LYS A 30 -1.09 16.43 16.97
C LYS A 30 -0.16 15.27 16.69
N HIS A 31 -0.12 14.31 17.59
CA HIS A 31 0.51 13.05 17.30
C HIS A 31 -0.43 12.29 16.37
N ILE A 32 -0.06 12.12 15.11
CA ILE A 32 -0.87 11.40 14.11
C ILE A 32 -1.22 9.99 14.58
N PHE A 33 -0.33 9.33 15.30
CA PHE A 33 -0.64 8.04 15.91
C PHE A 33 -1.91 8.11 16.77
N ARG A 34 -2.06 9.16 17.57
CA ARG A 34 -3.26 9.39 18.39
C ARG A 34 -4.47 9.83 17.58
N ASP A 35 -4.27 10.41 16.41
CA ASP A 35 -5.36 10.86 15.54
C ASP A 35 -5.93 9.73 14.67
N ILE A 36 -5.13 8.74 14.28
CA ILE A 36 -5.54 7.57 13.48
C ILE A 36 -5.94 6.41 14.38
N TYR A 37 -5.05 6.03 15.30
CA TYR A 37 -5.23 4.84 16.13
C TYR A 37 -5.71 5.19 17.54
N PHE A 38 -6.58 4.35 18.06
CA PHE A 38 -6.97 4.37 19.45
C PHE A 38 -5.95 3.60 20.30
N SER A 39 -5.61 2.38 19.89
CA SER A 39 -4.63 1.53 20.57
C SER A 39 -4.06 0.45 19.65
N VAL A 40 -3.00 -0.18 20.12
CA VAL A 40 -2.49 -1.46 19.59
C VAL A 40 -2.55 -2.46 20.74
N GLU A 41 -3.30 -3.56 20.57
CA GLU A 41 -3.49 -4.56 21.61
C GLU A 41 -2.86 -5.90 21.20
N ASP A 42 -2.42 -6.67 22.20
CA ASP A 42 -1.99 -8.06 21.97
C ASP A 42 -3.15 -9.01 22.15
N THR A 43 -3.35 -9.88 21.17
CA THR A 43 -4.34 -10.95 21.23
C THR A 43 -3.70 -12.25 20.75
N ASP A 44 -3.40 -13.15 21.68
CA ASP A 44 -2.75 -14.43 21.38
C ASP A 44 -1.44 -14.29 20.60
N GLY A 45 -0.63 -13.26 20.91
CA GLY A 45 0.61 -12.95 20.21
C GLY A 45 0.44 -12.20 18.89
N ILE A 46 -0.79 -11.81 18.52
CA ILE A 46 -1.11 -11.02 17.34
C ILE A 46 -1.31 -9.57 17.77
N GLY A 47 -0.55 -8.66 17.18
CA GLY A 47 -0.73 -7.21 17.35
C GLY A 47 -1.93 -6.72 16.54
N VAL A 48 -3.00 -6.31 17.21
CA VAL A 48 -4.20 -5.79 16.58
C VAL A 48 -4.23 -4.28 16.70
N LEU A 49 -4.32 -3.60 15.57
CA LEU A 49 -4.47 -2.15 15.44
C LEU A 49 -5.95 -1.79 15.54
N TYR A 50 -6.27 -0.86 16.43
CA TYR A 50 -7.61 -0.28 16.54
C TYR A 50 -7.59 1.16 16.08
N THR A 51 -8.40 1.50 15.07
CA THR A 51 -8.57 2.88 14.64
C THR A 51 -9.59 3.61 15.51
N LYS A 52 -9.55 4.94 15.48
CA LYS A 52 -10.54 5.77 16.18
C LYS A 52 -11.94 5.69 15.56
N THR A 53 -12.01 5.30 14.31
CA THR A 53 -13.26 5.10 13.56
C THR A 53 -13.89 3.74 13.84
N GLY A 54 -13.14 2.83 14.50
CA GLY A 54 -13.65 1.56 15.02
C GLY A 54 -13.29 0.34 14.18
N GLU A 55 -12.48 0.51 13.13
CA GLU A 55 -11.88 -0.61 12.41
C GLU A 55 -10.82 -1.29 13.28
N TYR A 56 -10.65 -2.58 13.08
CA TYR A 56 -9.54 -3.32 13.67
C TYR A 56 -8.84 -4.17 12.61
N SER A 57 -7.54 -4.27 12.78
CA SER A 57 -6.66 -4.81 11.76
C SER A 57 -5.56 -5.67 12.35
N ALA A 58 -5.19 -6.72 11.63
CA ALA A 58 -4.00 -7.51 11.91
C ALA A 58 -3.02 -7.37 10.75
N VAL A 59 -1.74 -7.25 11.06
CA VAL A 59 -0.67 -7.11 10.09
C VAL A 59 0.14 -8.40 10.03
N LEU A 60 0.36 -8.91 8.83
CA LEU A 60 1.27 -10.01 8.56
C LEU A 60 2.50 -9.46 7.81
N LYS A 61 3.69 -9.86 8.21
CA LYS A 61 4.86 -9.76 7.36
C LYS A 61 4.86 -10.97 6.44
N ILE A 62 4.91 -10.74 5.13
CA ILE A 62 4.89 -11.80 4.12
C ILE A 62 6.11 -11.66 3.20
N GLU A 63 6.45 -12.73 2.51
CA GLU A 63 7.41 -12.72 1.43
C GLU A 63 6.67 -12.96 0.11
N ASN A 64 6.92 -12.10 -0.89
CA ASN A 64 6.30 -12.29 -2.21
C ASN A 64 6.77 -13.62 -2.83
N PRO A 65 5.85 -14.42 -3.40
CA PRO A 65 6.20 -15.78 -3.85
C PRO A 65 7.00 -15.80 -5.15
N VAL A 66 6.81 -14.81 -6.04
CA VAL A 66 7.44 -14.85 -7.36
C VAL A 66 8.87 -14.33 -7.26
N GLN A 67 9.81 -15.17 -7.65
CA GLN A 67 11.21 -14.75 -7.74
C GLN A 67 11.42 -13.94 -9.02
N LYS A 68 11.93 -12.72 -8.87
CA LYS A 68 12.18 -11.84 -10.01
C LYS A 68 13.17 -12.45 -11.00
N TYR A 69 12.87 -12.35 -12.29
CA TYR A 69 13.67 -12.91 -13.40
C TYR A 69 13.79 -14.45 -13.41
N CYS A 70 12.87 -15.17 -12.79
CA CYS A 70 12.89 -16.65 -12.78
C CYS A 70 12.35 -17.28 -14.08
N ALA A 71 11.82 -16.49 -15.02
CA ALA A 71 11.20 -16.96 -16.26
C ALA A 71 9.98 -17.90 -16.08
N ASP A 72 9.41 -17.93 -14.88
CA ASP A 72 8.26 -18.75 -14.53
C ASP A 72 6.98 -17.91 -14.57
N ILE A 73 6.19 -18.10 -15.62
CA ILE A 73 4.92 -17.39 -15.84
C ILE A 73 3.83 -17.93 -14.89
N ASP A 74 3.87 -19.20 -14.55
CA ASP A 74 2.83 -19.87 -13.78
C ASP A 74 2.77 -19.31 -12.35
N SER A 75 3.90 -18.97 -11.76
CA SER A 75 3.98 -18.33 -10.43
C SER A 75 3.17 -17.02 -10.34
N TYR A 76 3.09 -16.24 -11.43
CA TYR A 76 2.29 -15.00 -11.45
C TYR A 76 0.79 -15.31 -11.43
N TYR A 77 0.36 -16.38 -12.09
CA TYR A 77 -1.04 -16.82 -12.07
C TYR A 77 -1.40 -17.48 -10.74
N GLU A 78 -0.51 -18.27 -10.15
CA GLU A 78 -0.69 -18.87 -8.83
C GLU A 78 -0.88 -17.81 -7.75
N PHE A 79 -0.09 -16.72 -7.78
CA PHE A 79 -0.32 -15.57 -6.91
C PHE A 79 -1.74 -14.99 -7.08
N THR A 80 -2.18 -14.82 -8.33
CA THR A 80 -3.50 -14.27 -8.61
C THR A 80 -4.62 -15.17 -8.07
N GLN A 81 -4.48 -16.46 -8.21
CA GLN A 81 -5.42 -17.45 -7.68
C GLN A 81 -5.44 -17.45 -6.15
N LEU A 82 -4.27 -17.44 -5.52
CA LEU A 82 -4.14 -17.39 -4.06
C LEU A 82 -4.83 -16.16 -3.48
N PHE A 83 -4.51 -14.96 -3.97
CA PHE A 83 -5.10 -13.73 -3.45
C PHE A 83 -6.60 -13.60 -3.76
N THR A 84 -7.07 -14.18 -4.87
CA THR A 84 -8.51 -14.32 -5.13
C THR A 84 -9.19 -15.21 -4.07
N ALA A 85 -8.57 -16.33 -3.71
CA ALA A 85 -9.08 -17.21 -2.65
C ALA A 85 -9.07 -16.51 -1.26
N LEU A 86 -8.05 -15.70 -0.96
CA LEU A 86 -8.02 -14.89 0.27
C LEU A 86 -9.21 -13.90 0.32
N ALA A 87 -9.47 -13.18 -0.79
CA ALA A 87 -10.59 -12.27 -0.89
C ALA A 87 -11.93 -12.99 -0.68
N GLN A 88 -12.13 -14.16 -1.28
CA GLN A 88 -13.30 -14.99 -1.09
C GLN A 88 -13.47 -15.47 0.36
N THR A 89 -12.37 -15.85 1.02
CA THR A 89 -12.37 -16.30 2.42
C THR A 89 -12.79 -15.18 3.37
N LEU A 90 -12.30 -13.96 3.16
CA LEU A 90 -12.63 -12.81 3.98
C LEU A 90 -14.09 -12.38 3.76
N GLY A 91 -14.52 -12.23 2.52
CA GLY A 91 -15.87 -11.82 2.18
C GLY A 91 -16.20 -10.39 2.57
N GLU A 92 -17.49 -10.08 2.58
CA GLU A 92 -18.04 -8.73 2.82
C GLU A 92 -17.56 -8.09 4.12
N GLY A 93 -17.27 -6.77 4.04
CA GLY A 93 -16.91 -5.94 5.19
C GLY A 93 -15.46 -6.08 5.62
N TYR A 94 -14.61 -6.60 4.75
CA TYR A 94 -13.16 -6.68 4.94
C TYR A 94 -12.43 -5.91 3.86
N ALA A 95 -11.21 -5.48 4.18
CA ALA A 95 -10.24 -4.98 3.22
C ALA A 95 -8.91 -5.73 3.36
N LEU A 96 -8.31 -6.04 2.22
CA LEU A 96 -6.93 -6.48 2.10
C LEU A 96 -6.09 -5.27 1.70
N HIS A 97 -5.09 -4.95 2.49
CA HIS A 97 -4.15 -3.88 2.19
C HIS A 97 -2.73 -4.45 2.16
N LYS A 98 -2.21 -4.67 0.97
CA LYS A 98 -0.83 -5.12 0.76
C LYS A 98 0.06 -3.91 0.55
N GLN A 99 1.21 -3.90 1.20
CA GLN A 99 2.20 -2.83 1.12
C GLN A 99 3.57 -3.43 0.78
N ASP A 100 4.06 -3.12 -0.42
CA ASP A 100 5.42 -3.42 -0.81
C ASP A 100 6.28 -2.18 -0.61
N ILE A 101 7.35 -2.35 0.16
CA ILE A 101 8.22 -1.26 0.60
C ILE A 101 9.59 -1.49 0.01
N PHE A 102 10.04 -0.57 -0.84
CA PHE A 102 11.35 -0.60 -1.47
C PHE A 102 12.22 0.49 -0.82
N VAL A 103 13.37 0.08 -0.32
CA VAL A 103 14.26 0.95 0.46
C VAL A 103 15.64 0.96 -0.17
N ARG A 104 16.13 2.12 -0.54
CA ARG A 104 17.47 2.27 -1.06
C ARG A 104 18.49 2.20 0.08
N ARG A 105 19.27 1.14 0.12
CA ARG A 105 20.33 0.91 1.10
C ARG A 105 21.71 1.06 0.47
N ARG A 106 22.72 1.13 1.30
CA ARG A 106 24.11 0.97 0.90
C ARG A 106 24.63 -0.33 1.51
N PHE A 107 25.31 -1.09 0.69
CA PHE A 107 25.96 -2.30 1.18
C PHE A 107 27.01 -1.92 2.22
N ALA A 108 26.89 -2.47 3.40
CA ALA A 108 27.87 -2.33 4.47
C ALA A 108 28.31 -3.73 4.88
N GLU A 109 29.58 -3.91 5.03
CA GLU A 109 30.16 -5.17 5.49
C GLU A 109 29.72 -5.46 6.93
N GLU A 110 29.18 -6.64 7.18
CA GLU A 110 28.98 -7.11 8.55
C GLU A 110 30.36 -7.40 9.17
N THR A 111 30.76 -6.60 10.14
CA THR A 111 32.02 -6.73 10.86
C THR A 111 32.00 -8.01 11.72
N GLY A 112 32.79 -9.00 11.37
CA GLY A 112 33.12 -10.11 12.24
C GLY A 112 33.14 -11.49 11.58
N GLY A 113 34.33 -11.99 11.31
CA GLY A 113 34.65 -13.37 10.97
C GLY A 113 35.94 -13.48 10.20
N ASP A 114 36.74 -14.53 10.45
CA ASP A 114 37.85 -14.91 9.57
C ASP A 114 37.24 -15.26 8.21
N ARG A 115 37.48 -14.42 7.21
CA ARG A 115 36.99 -14.63 5.83
C ARG A 115 38.14 -15.05 4.92
N GLU A 116 37.83 -15.90 3.99
CA GLU A 116 38.75 -16.23 2.92
C GLU A 116 39.05 -15.01 2.04
N PHE A 117 40.21 -14.95 1.48
CA PHE A 117 40.72 -13.82 0.66
C PHE A 117 39.75 -13.39 -0.44
N LEU A 118 39.14 -14.34 -1.14
CA LEU A 118 38.17 -14.04 -2.22
C LEU A 118 36.89 -13.41 -1.68
N SER A 119 36.39 -13.88 -0.56
CA SER A 119 35.21 -13.32 0.11
C SER A 119 35.47 -11.90 0.59
N GLU A 120 36.66 -11.64 1.17
CA GLU A 120 37.03 -10.29 1.60
C GLU A 120 37.13 -9.31 0.40
N ALA A 121 37.76 -9.75 -0.71
CA ALA A 121 37.85 -8.95 -1.93
C ALA A 121 36.48 -8.62 -2.52
N TYR A 122 35.55 -9.58 -2.49
CA TYR A 122 34.18 -9.40 -2.93
C TYR A 122 33.45 -8.37 -2.08
N PHE A 123 33.44 -8.49 -0.75
CA PHE A 123 32.75 -7.57 0.14
C PHE A 123 33.33 -6.16 0.03
N ARG A 124 34.64 -6.01 -0.06
CA ARG A 124 35.30 -4.71 -0.30
C ARG A 124 34.86 -4.07 -1.62
N TYR A 125 34.64 -4.87 -2.66
CA TYR A 125 34.16 -4.38 -3.97
C TYR A 125 32.72 -3.83 -3.89
N PHE A 126 31.87 -4.38 -3.04
CA PHE A 126 30.47 -3.96 -2.90
C PHE A 126 30.26 -2.89 -1.83
N GLU A 127 31.24 -2.64 -0.98
CA GLU A 127 31.12 -1.67 0.12
C GLU A 127 30.68 -0.29 -0.38
N GLY A 128 29.64 0.27 0.28
CA GLY A 128 29.07 1.58 -0.05
C GLY A 128 28.21 1.63 -1.32
N ARG A 129 28.10 0.55 -2.10
CA ARG A 129 27.27 0.53 -3.30
C ARG A 129 25.79 0.55 -2.95
N PRO A 130 24.99 1.35 -3.69
CA PRO A 130 23.54 1.38 -3.46
C PRO A 130 22.88 0.12 -4.01
N TYR A 131 21.93 -0.41 -3.27
CA TYR A 131 21.01 -1.46 -3.70
C TYR A 131 19.61 -1.20 -3.16
N THR A 132 18.61 -1.86 -3.73
CA THR A 132 17.23 -1.78 -3.27
C THR A 132 16.91 -3.03 -2.44
N ASP A 133 16.48 -2.80 -1.20
CA ASP A 133 15.94 -3.83 -0.31
C ASP A 133 14.42 -3.78 -0.35
N SER A 134 13.75 -4.91 -0.19
CA SER A 134 12.28 -4.98 -0.25
C SER A 134 11.70 -5.67 0.98
N MET A 135 10.56 -5.15 1.42
CA MET A 135 9.75 -5.72 2.50
C MET A 135 8.29 -5.73 2.08
N CYS A 136 7.56 -6.77 2.48
CA CYS A 136 6.15 -6.86 2.18
C CYS A 136 5.31 -7.09 3.44
N TYR A 137 4.22 -6.34 3.55
CA TYR A 137 3.24 -6.48 4.63
C TYR A 137 1.84 -6.62 4.05
N LEU A 138 1.04 -7.46 4.68
CA LEU A 138 -0.37 -7.64 4.37
C LEU A 138 -1.20 -7.32 5.61
N THR A 139 -2.02 -6.29 5.51
CA THR A 139 -2.95 -5.89 6.56
C THR A 139 -4.36 -6.35 6.20
N VAL A 140 -4.98 -7.08 7.08
CA VAL A 140 -6.39 -7.47 6.99
C VAL A 140 -7.17 -6.57 7.92
N THR A 141 -8.10 -5.78 7.38
CA THR A 141 -8.89 -4.81 8.13
C THR A 141 -10.36 -5.20 8.08
N GLN A 142 -11.03 -5.21 9.22
CA GLN A 142 -12.48 -5.32 9.29
C GLN A 142 -13.11 -3.94 9.37
N GLU A 143 -14.09 -3.69 8.50
CA GLU A 143 -14.86 -2.46 8.44
C GLU A 143 -15.65 -2.21 9.72
N ALA A 144 -15.61 -0.98 10.24
CA ALA A 144 -16.45 -0.54 11.30
C ALA A 144 -17.89 -0.30 10.81
N LYS A 145 -18.87 -0.70 11.60
CA LYS A 145 -20.24 -0.23 11.36
C LYS A 145 -20.30 1.26 11.69
N LYS A 146 -20.74 2.08 10.74
CA LYS A 146 -21.05 3.50 10.96
C LYS A 146 -22.20 3.61 11.99
N SER A 147 -21.86 3.61 13.27
CA SER A 147 -22.81 3.76 14.38
C SER A 147 -22.34 4.90 15.27
N ARG A 148 -23.30 5.69 15.80
CA ARG A 148 -22.98 6.78 16.76
C ARG A 148 -22.46 6.28 18.11
N LEU A 149 -22.61 5.01 18.40
CA LEU A 149 -22.18 4.40 19.64
C LEU A 149 -21.28 3.19 19.30
N PHE A 150 -20.04 3.21 19.81
CA PHE A 150 -19.18 2.04 19.78
C PHE A 150 -19.80 0.95 20.63
N SER A 151 -20.26 -0.13 20.02
CA SER A 151 -20.65 -1.33 20.74
C SER A 151 -19.68 -2.44 20.38
N TYR A 152 -19.05 -3.03 21.40
CA TYR A 152 -18.27 -4.24 21.24
C TYR A 152 -19.16 -5.38 20.76
N ASP A 153 -18.87 -5.92 19.60
CA ASP A 153 -19.54 -7.08 19.05
C ASP A 153 -18.61 -8.30 19.11
N GLY A 154 -18.75 -9.07 20.19
CA GLY A 154 -17.91 -10.25 20.44
C GLY A 154 -18.07 -11.35 19.36
N LYS A 155 -19.16 -11.36 18.57
CA LYS A 155 -19.32 -12.31 17.46
C LYS A 155 -18.46 -11.88 16.28
N LYS A 156 -18.50 -10.59 15.91
CA LYS A 156 -17.64 -10.02 14.87
C LYS A 156 -16.16 -10.17 15.21
N TRP A 157 -15.80 -9.93 16.46
CA TRP A 157 -14.44 -10.09 16.94
C TRP A 157 -13.93 -11.54 16.76
N ARG A 158 -14.71 -12.53 17.16
CA ARG A 158 -14.34 -13.94 16.95
C ARG A 158 -14.26 -14.32 15.48
N ASP A 159 -15.19 -13.81 14.65
CA ASP A 159 -15.14 -14.01 13.19
C ASP A 159 -13.87 -13.43 12.59
N PHE A 160 -13.48 -12.23 12.99
CA PHE A 160 -12.23 -11.60 12.58
C PHE A 160 -11.02 -12.47 12.92
N LEU A 161 -10.88 -12.88 14.18
CA LEU A 161 -9.74 -13.73 14.61
C LEU A 161 -9.69 -15.05 13.84
N MET A 162 -10.83 -15.67 13.59
CA MET A 162 -10.92 -16.89 12.80
C MET A 162 -10.47 -16.64 11.35
N LYS A 163 -10.94 -15.56 10.74
CA LYS A 163 -10.63 -15.24 9.34
C LYS A 163 -9.18 -14.87 9.12
N ILE A 164 -8.56 -14.07 10.00
CA ILE A 164 -7.14 -13.74 9.87
C ILE A 164 -6.25 -14.97 9.99
N ARG A 165 -6.57 -15.91 10.90
CA ARG A 165 -5.84 -17.18 11.02
C ARG A 165 -6.01 -18.03 9.76
N LYS A 166 -7.21 -18.08 9.20
CA LYS A 166 -7.46 -18.79 7.94
C LYS A 166 -6.70 -18.16 6.76
N VAL A 167 -6.60 -16.83 6.69
CA VAL A 167 -5.75 -16.14 5.71
C VAL A 167 -4.29 -16.51 5.87
N HIS A 168 -3.77 -16.54 7.10
CA HIS A 168 -2.40 -16.96 7.38
C HIS A 168 -2.14 -18.40 6.92
N ASP A 169 -3.05 -19.33 7.23
CA ASP A 169 -2.91 -20.74 6.84
C ASP A 169 -2.97 -20.89 5.32
N GLN A 170 -3.88 -20.20 4.64
CA GLN A 170 -3.96 -20.20 3.17
C GLN A 170 -2.69 -19.65 2.50
N LEU A 171 -2.11 -18.58 3.05
CA LEU A 171 -0.82 -18.05 2.56
C LEU A 171 0.27 -19.10 2.66
N ARG A 172 0.40 -19.74 3.82
CA ARG A 172 1.40 -20.77 4.05
C ARG A 172 1.20 -21.99 3.15
N ASP A 173 -0.04 -22.45 3.01
CA ASP A 173 -0.38 -23.59 2.15
C ASP A 173 -0.13 -23.27 0.66
N GLY A 174 -0.26 -21.99 0.27
CA GLY A 174 0.14 -21.46 -1.05
C GLY A 174 1.64 -21.18 -1.21
N GLY A 175 2.48 -21.62 -0.27
CA GLY A 175 3.94 -21.45 -0.35
C GLY A 175 4.46 -20.07 0.03
N VAL A 176 3.59 -19.17 0.51
CA VAL A 176 3.97 -17.83 0.94
C VAL A 176 4.41 -17.86 2.39
N GLN A 177 5.65 -17.45 2.67
CA GLN A 177 6.09 -17.24 4.04
C GLN A 177 5.31 -16.07 4.66
N ALA A 178 4.60 -16.34 5.74
CA ALA A 178 3.77 -15.35 6.41
C ALA A 178 3.86 -15.52 7.94
N ARG A 179 3.95 -14.39 8.64
CA ARG A 179 3.86 -14.36 10.11
C ARG A 179 3.13 -13.11 10.58
N PHE A 180 2.35 -13.23 11.63
CA PHE A 180 1.75 -12.08 12.28
C PHE A 180 2.81 -11.20 12.95
N LEU A 181 2.59 -9.90 12.94
CA LEU A 181 3.33 -8.99 13.78
C LEU A 181 2.75 -9.04 15.20
N ASN A 182 3.61 -9.06 16.21
CA ASN A 182 3.19 -8.86 17.59
C ASN A 182 2.91 -7.37 17.87
N LYS A 183 2.44 -7.04 19.09
CA LYS A 183 2.12 -5.66 19.47
C LYS A 183 3.26 -4.66 19.25
N ALA A 184 4.49 -5.04 19.64
CA ALA A 184 5.66 -4.17 19.51
C ALA A 184 6.04 -3.96 18.05
N GLU A 185 6.09 -5.04 17.26
CA GLU A 185 6.39 -5.00 15.82
C GLU A 185 5.32 -4.22 15.03
N ALA A 186 4.03 -4.39 15.35
CA ALA A 186 2.95 -3.64 14.72
C ALA A 186 3.04 -2.13 15.02
N SER A 187 3.38 -1.77 16.26
CA SER A 187 3.62 -0.37 16.64
C SER A 187 4.84 0.19 15.93
N GLU A 188 5.94 -0.56 15.88
CA GLU A 188 7.16 -0.17 15.17
C GLU A 188 6.90 0.02 13.67
N TYR A 189 6.12 -0.86 13.04
CA TYR A 189 5.76 -0.74 11.63
C TYR A 189 5.00 0.55 11.34
N VAL A 190 4.02 0.89 12.19
CA VAL A 190 3.29 2.16 12.09
C VAL A 190 4.22 3.36 12.26
N ASP A 191 5.13 3.32 13.23
CA ASP A 191 6.09 4.40 13.47
C ASP A 191 7.05 4.57 12.29
N ARG A 192 7.51 3.48 11.69
CA ARG A 192 8.35 3.49 10.48
C ARG A 192 7.63 4.09 9.28
N TYR A 193 6.36 3.71 9.09
CA TYR A 193 5.52 4.28 8.04
C TYR A 193 5.30 5.78 8.27
N PHE A 194 5.05 6.17 9.50
CA PHE A 194 4.87 7.57 9.91
C PHE A 194 6.09 8.44 9.57
N ALA A 195 7.28 7.93 9.85
CA ALA A 195 8.54 8.63 9.58
C ALA A 195 9.05 8.43 8.15
N MET A 196 8.44 7.52 7.36
CA MET A 196 8.96 7.02 6.08
C MET A 196 10.43 6.59 6.19
N ASP A 197 10.78 5.96 7.34
CA ASP A 197 12.12 5.49 7.65
C ASP A 197 12.13 3.99 7.97
N PHE A 198 12.51 3.21 6.98
CA PHE A 198 12.67 1.76 7.07
C PHE A 198 14.14 1.32 7.11
N LYS A 199 15.08 2.27 7.20
CA LYS A 199 16.52 2.01 7.20
C LYS A 199 17.09 1.96 8.60
N ASN A 200 16.78 3.00 9.40
CA ASN A 200 17.43 3.23 10.67
C ASN A 200 16.84 2.33 11.77
N ARG A 201 17.68 1.94 12.72
CA ARG A 201 17.26 1.16 13.87
C ARG A 201 16.33 1.96 14.79
N ILE A 202 16.59 3.26 14.93
CA ILE A 202 15.80 4.16 15.77
C ILE A 202 15.10 5.14 14.83
N VAL A 203 13.78 5.20 14.94
CA VAL A 203 12.94 6.07 14.13
C VAL A 203 12.64 7.35 14.88
N SER A 204 12.91 8.49 14.27
CA SER A 204 12.58 9.81 14.81
C SER A 204 11.29 10.32 14.17
N MET A 205 10.24 10.43 14.96
CA MET A 205 8.95 10.92 14.49
C MET A 205 8.86 12.44 14.61
N THR A 206 8.43 13.08 13.53
CA THR A 206 8.14 14.51 13.47
C THR A 206 6.73 14.74 12.96
N ASN A 207 6.17 15.94 13.18
CA ASN A 207 4.86 16.25 12.64
C ASN A 207 4.90 16.37 11.11
N PHE A 208 3.78 16.04 10.46
CA PHE A 208 3.59 16.29 9.04
C PHE A 208 3.32 17.75 8.75
N ARG A 209 3.80 18.14 7.58
CA ARG A 209 3.41 19.38 6.94
C ARG A 209 2.96 19.04 5.52
N ALA A 210 1.70 19.31 5.23
CA ALA A 210 1.17 19.20 3.88
C ALA A 210 1.40 20.50 3.12
N ASP A 211 1.96 20.38 1.95
CA ASP A 211 2.04 21.43 0.93
C ASP A 211 1.02 21.09 -0.19
N GLU A 212 0.97 21.89 -1.26
CA GLU A 212 -0.02 21.70 -2.35
C GLU A 212 0.00 20.29 -2.97
N ASP A 213 1.19 19.73 -3.18
CA ASP A 213 1.36 18.44 -3.87
C ASP A 213 2.35 17.49 -3.20
N THR A 214 2.75 17.77 -1.96
CA THR A 214 3.69 16.94 -1.17
C THR A 214 3.36 16.93 0.32
N VAL A 215 3.86 15.93 1.02
CA VAL A 215 3.82 15.82 2.47
C VAL A 215 5.23 15.76 3.00
N SER A 216 5.61 16.69 3.87
CA SER A 216 6.94 16.76 4.48
C SER A 216 6.92 16.26 5.92
N MET A 217 7.95 15.50 6.32
CA MET A 217 8.15 15.00 7.68
C MET A 217 9.63 14.89 7.98
N GLY A 218 10.07 15.58 9.05
CA GLY A 218 11.48 15.61 9.40
C GLY A 218 12.35 16.12 8.26
N GLY A 219 13.37 15.35 7.90
CA GLY A 219 14.24 15.61 6.76
C GLY A 219 13.78 14.99 5.44
N LYS A 220 12.54 14.51 5.34
CA LYS A 220 12.01 13.85 4.14
C LYS A 220 10.82 14.59 3.55
N ARG A 221 10.67 14.43 2.24
CA ARG A 221 9.54 14.92 1.45
C ARG A 221 8.95 13.77 0.67
N CYS A 222 7.64 13.60 0.78
CA CYS A 222 6.88 12.52 0.15
C CYS A 222 5.90 13.07 -0.86
N LYS A 223 5.72 12.34 -1.95
CA LYS A 223 4.67 12.56 -2.93
C LYS A 223 3.91 11.27 -3.17
N VAL A 224 2.59 11.40 -3.24
CA VAL A 224 1.69 10.26 -3.50
C VAL A 224 1.24 10.32 -4.96
N TYR A 225 1.45 9.23 -5.68
CA TYR A 225 0.96 9.01 -7.03
C TYR A 225 -0.11 7.93 -6.98
N SER A 226 -1.28 8.13 -7.58
CA SER A 226 -2.41 7.22 -7.41
C SER A 226 -3.03 6.77 -8.73
N LEU A 227 -3.69 5.62 -8.67
CA LEU A 227 -4.53 5.04 -9.72
C LEU A 227 -5.95 4.93 -9.13
N VAL A 228 -6.69 6.03 -9.11
CA VAL A 228 -7.99 6.09 -8.42
C VAL A 228 -9.17 6.21 -9.36
N ASP A 229 -8.95 6.65 -10.58
CA ASP A 229 -9.97 6.83 -11.60
C ASP A 229 -9.67 5.95 -12.81
N VAL A 230 -10.58 5.02 -13.10
CA VAL A 230 -10.44 4.09 -14.23
C VAL A 230 -10.41 4.83 -15.57
N ASP A 231 -11.23 5.86 -15.72
CA ASP A 231 -11.33 6.62 -16.97
C ASP A 231 -10.05 7.42 -17.21
N TYR A 232 -9.50 8.04 -16.16
CA TYR A 232 -8.24 8.78 -16.27
C TYR A 232 -7.04 7.83 -16.39
N ALA A 233 -7.00 6.76 -15.60
CA ALA A 233 -5.91 5.78 -15.62
C ALA A 233 -5.82 5.02 -16.95
N ALA A 234 -6.88 5.03 -17.75
CA ALA A 234 -6.95 4.33 -19.04
C ALA A 234 -6.49 2.87 -18.96
N LEU A 235 -6.94 2.16 -17.89
CA LEU A 235 -6.55 0.77 -17.69
C LEU A 235 -6.91 -0.07 -18.90
N PRO A 236 -6.00 -0.94 -19.39
CA PRO A 236 -6.28 -1.78 -20.55
C PRO A 236 -7.44 -2.73 -20.25
N SER A 237 -8.22 -3.04 -21.27
CA SER A 237 -9.39 -3.96 -21.18
C SER A 237 -9.01 -5.39 -20.76
N LEU A 238 -7.76 -5.78 -20.98
CA LEU A 238 -7.19 -7.03 -20.52
C LEU A 238 -5.91 -6.74 -19.73
N ILE A 239 -5.94 -7.02 -18.45
CA ILE A 239 -4.80 -6.89 -17.56
C ILE A 239 -4.24 -8.28 -17.30
N ARG A 240 -2.92 -8.47 -17.54
CA ARG A 240 -2.19 -9.69 -17.19
C ARG A 240 -1.37 -9.47 -15.93
N PRO A 241 -1.09 -10.52 -15.14
CA PRO A 241 -0.30 -10.38 -13.91
C PRO A 241 1.18 -10.12 -14.16
N TYR A 242 1.65 -10.21 -15.40
CA TYR A 242 3.03 -10.00 -15.81
C TYR A 242 3.10 -9.25 -17.14
N THR A 243 4.28 -8.72 -17.45
CA THR A 243 4.66 -8.20 -18.77
C THR A 243 6.01 -8.79 -19.16
N ASN A 244 6.34 -8.77 -20.45
CA ASN A 244 7.64 -9.24 -20.92
C ASN A 244 8.59 -8.05 -21.10
N ILE A 245 9.84 -8.25 -20.67
CA ILE A 245 10.96 -7.36 -20.99
C ILE A 245 11.97 -8.13 -21.85
N GLU A 246 12.63 -7.43 -22.77
CA GLU A 246 13.69 -8.01 -23.58
C GLU A 246 15.05 -7.87 -22.87
N VAL A 247 15.73 -8.99 -22.68
CA VAL A 247 17.03 -9.10 -22.06
C VAL A 247 17.93 -9.96 -22.93
N ASN A 248 18.94 -9.33 -23.58
CA ASN A 248 19.89 -10.04 -24.44
C ASN A 248 19.17 -10.89 -25.52
N ASN A 249 18.19 -10.33 -26.21
CA ASN A 249 17.34 -10.98 -27.22
C ASN A 249 16.50 -12.16 -26.68
N THR A 250 16.26 -12.21 -25.36
CA THR A 250 15.38 -13.16 -24.73
C THR A 250 14.27 -12.42 -24.01
N GLU A 251 13.01 -12.80 -24.27
CA GLU A 251 11.89 -12.28 -23.50
C GLU A 251 11.84 -12.91 -22.12
N MET A 252 11.74 -12.08 -21.09
CA MET A 252 11.60 -12.54 -19.71
C MET A 252 10.36 -11.92 -19.07
N PRO A 253 9.51 -12.72 -18.41
CA PRO A 253 8.39 -12.22 -17.66
C PRO A 253 8.88 -11.45 -16.43
N VAL A 254 8.24 -10.32 -16.18
CA VAL A 254 8.40 -9.52 -14.97
C VAL A 254 7.03 -9.04 -14.52
N ASP A 255 6.91 -8.64 -13.27
CA ASP A 255 5.67 -8.07 -12.75
C ASP A 255 5.17 -6.90 -13.62
N LEU A 256 3.86 -6.80 -13.79
CA LEU A 256 3.25 -5.70 -14.54
C LEU A 256 3.70 -4.34 -14.01
N VAL A 257 3.82 -4.21 -12.70
CA VAL A 257 4.23 -2.96 -12.02
C VAL A 257 5.68 -2.97 -11.55
N SER A 258 6.54 -3.82 -12.13
CA SER A 258 7.96 -3.97 -11.74
C SER A 258 8.76 -2.66 -11.73
N VAL A 259 8.30 -1.64 -12.45
CA VAL A 259 8.92 -0.31 -12.53
C VAL A 259 9.04 0.40 -11.19
N ILE A 260 8.21 0.05 -10.21
CA ILE A 260 8.18 0.73 -8.90
C ILE A 260 9.32 0.33 -7.96
N ASP A 261 9.99 -0.77 -8.19
CA ASP A 261 11.06 -1.26 -7.31
C ASP A 261 12.42 -0.55 -7.51
N ASN A 262 12.55 0.25 -8.54
CA ASN A 262 13.78 0.99 -8.83
C ASN A 262 13.52 2.40 -9.38
N ILE A 263 12.85 3.23 -8.59
CA ILE A 263 12.59 4.63 -8.93
C ILE A 263 13.85 5.46 -8.68
N PRO A 264 14.38 6.19 -9.68
CA PRO A 264 15.58 7.01 -9.53
C PRO A 264 15.41 8.06 -8.43
N ASN A 265 16.44 8.26 -7.62
CA ASN A 265 16.49 9.22 -6.51
C ASN A 265 15.51 8.95 -5.34
N ALA A 266 14.62 7.98 -5.45
CA ALA A 266 13.77 7.61 -4.33
C ALA A 266 14.63 7.00 -3.20
N ASP A 267 14.35 7.42 -1.97
CA ASP A 267 14.94 6.85 -0.76
C ASP A 267 14.13 5.67 -0.25
N THR A 268 12.82 5.86 -0.23
CA THR A 268 11.84 4.84 0.14
C THR A 268 10.63 4.97 -0.78
N VAL A 269 10.13 3.85 -1.25
CA VAL A 269 8.89 3.75 -2.03
C VAL A 269 7.97 2.78 -1.33
N VAL A 270 6.73 3.18 -1.06
CA VAL A 270 5.70 2.28 -0.55
C VAL A 270 4.60 2.16 -1.58
N TYR A 271 4.40 0.98 -2.13
CA TYR A 271 3.29 0.67 -3.00
C TYR A 271 2.13 0.12 -2.19
N ASN A 272 1.09 0.92 -2.08
CA ASN A 272 -0.14 0.59 -1.36
C ASN A 272 -1.17 0.01 -2.32
N GLN A 273 -1.66 -1.18 -2.01
CA GLN A 273 -2.57 -1.96 -2.83
C GLN A 273 -3.75 -2.37 -1.94
N VAL A 274 -4.87 -1.69 -2.10
CA VAL A 274 -6.04 -1.93 -1.24
C VAL A 274 -7.17 -2.52 -2.04
N ILE A 275 -7.73 -3.63 -1.55
CA ILE A 275 -8.91 -4.30 -2.10
C ILE A 275 -9.99 -4.31 -1.01
N PHE A 276 -11.09 -3.62 -1.25
CA PHE A 276 -12.25 -3.60 -0.39
C PHE A 276 -13.28 -4.61 -0.89
N LEU A 277 -13.84 -5.38 0.01
CA LEU A 277 -14.78 -6.46 -0.29
C LEU A 277 -16.23 -6.03 0.04
N PRO A 278 -16.98 -5.50 -0.94
CA PRO A 278 -18.33 -5.00 -0.74
C PRO A 278 -19.35 -6.15 -0.71
N ASN A 279 -20.61 -5.80 -0.35
CA ASN A 279 -21.73 -6.71 -0.50
C ASN A 279 -22.04 -6.97 -1.98
N GLN A 280 -21.77 -8.17 -2.46
CA GLN A 280 -21.92 -8.56 -3.87
C GLN A 280 -23.34 -8.37 -4.39
N LYS A 281 -24.35 -8.69 -3.59
CA LYS A 281 -25.76 -8.55 -4.00
C LYS A 281 -26.14 -7.08 -4.21
N ARG A 282 -25.62 -6.20 -3.34
CA ARG A 282 -25.83 -4.76 -3.45
C ARG A 282 -25.17 -4.22 -4.73
N GLU A 283 -23.91 -4.58 -4.99
CA GLU A 283 -23.17 -4.08 -6.14
C GLU A 283 -23.79 -4.57 -7.46
N LEU A 284 -24.19 -5.84 -7.55
CA LEU A 284 -24.89 -6.36 -8.72
C LEU A 284 -26.22 -5.62 -8.95
N SER A 285 -26.98 -5.34 -7.90
CA SER A 285 -28.22 -4.55 -8.00
C SER A 285 -27.96 -3.11 -8.47
N LEU A 286 -26.82 -2.50 -8.07
CA LEU A 286 -26.44 -1.18 -8.55
C LEU A 286 -26.05 -1.20 -10.03
N LEU A 287 -25.32 -2.24 -10.48
CA LEU A 287 -25.03 -2.45 -11.90
C LEU A 287 -26.29 -2.65 -12.73
N ASP A 288 -27.28 -3.42 -12.25
CA ASP A 288 -28.57 -3.58 -12.91
C ASP A 288 -29.30 -2.25 -13.07
N LYS A 289 -29.34 -1.44 -12.00
CA LYS A 289 -29.93 -0.10 -12.05
C LYS A 289 -29.21 0.81 -13.06
N LYS A 290 -27.87 0.76 -13.09
CA LYS A 290 -27.06 1.52 -14.05
C LYS A 290 -27.34 1.07 -15.47
N LYS A 291 -27.38 -0.25 -15.72
CA LYS A 291 -27.72 -0.85 -17.03
C LYS A 291 -29.10 -0.39 -17.51
N ASN A 292 -30.14 -0.48 -16.67
CA ASN A 292 -31.49 -0.06 -17.00
C ASN A 292 -31.58 1.44 -17.30
N ARG A 293 -30.82 2.28 -16.59
CA ARG A 293 -30.74 3.73 -16.87
C ARG A 293 -30.14 3.99 -18.25
N HIS A 294 -29.03 3.33 -18.62
CA HIS A 294 -28.46 3.47 -19.94
C HIS A 294 -29.39 2.95 -21.04
N ALA A 295 -30.07 1.83 -20.82
CA ALA A 295 -31.03 1.26 -21.75
C ALA A 295 -32.24 2.17 -22.00
N SER A 296 -32.63 3.01 -21.03
CA SER A 296 -33.79 3.91 -21.16
C SER A 296 -33.55 5.11 -22.08
N ILE A 297 -32.29 5.45 -22.39
CA ILE A 297 -31.89 6.56 -23.29
C ILE A 297 -30.98 5.99 -24.37
N PRO A 298 -31.54 5.46 -25.46
CA PRO A 298 -30.76 4.80 -26.51
C PRO A 298 -29.90 5.81 -27.28
N ASN A 299 -28.59 5.68 -27.13
CA ASN A 299 -27.57 6.29 -27.98
C ASN A 299 -26.38 5.32 -28.06
N PRO A 300 -25.45 5.48 -29.02
CA PRO A 300 -24.32 4.55 -29.18
C PRO A 300 -23.51 4.33 -27.89
N ASN A 301 -23.21 5.37 -27.14
CA ASN A 301 -22.43 5.28 -25.90
C ASN A 301 -23.20 4.50 -24.82
N ASN A 302 -24.49 4.73 -24.69
CA ASN A 302 -25.33 4.00 -23.73
C ASN A 302 -25.49 2.55 -24.14
N GLN A 303 -25.56 2.24 -25.43
CA GLN A 303 -25.59 0.84 -25.89
C GLN A 303 -24.28 0.13 -25.53
N MET A 304 -23.12 0.73 -25.78
CA MET A 304 -21.83 0.18 -25.34
C MET A 304 -21.80 -0.07 -23.83
N ALA A 305 -22.24 0.91 -23.03
CA ALA A 305 -22.30 0.74 -21.57
C ALA A 305 -23.20 -0.43 -21.13
N VAL A 306 -24.34 -0.65 -21.81
CA VAL A 306 -25.24 -1.80 -21.55
C VAL A 306 -24.55 -3.12 -21.90
N GLU A 307 -23.85 -3.18 -23.03
CA GLU A 307 -23.10 -4.37 -23.45
C GLU A 307 -21.96 -4.68 -22.49
N ASP A 308 -21.17 -3.68 -22.06
CA ASP A 308 -20.06 -3.84 -21.12
C ASP A 308 -20.55 -4.32 -19.74
N ILE A 309 -21.62 -3.71 -19.20
CA ILE A 309 -22.18 -4.16 -17.93
C ILE A 309 -22.69 -5.61 -18.07
N SER A 310 -23.34 -5.96 -19.19
CA SER A 310 -23.84 -7.31 -19.43
C SER A 310 -22.71 -8.32 -19.48
N ARG A 311 -21.60 -7.98 -20.13
CA ARG A 311 -20.39 -8.81 -20.19
C ARG A 311 -19.78 -9.05 -18.82
N VAL A 312 -19.66 -8.00 -18.00
CA VAL A 312 -19.18 -8.11 -16.61
C VAL A 312 -20.10 -9.04 -15.79
N GLN A 313 -21.41 -8.88 -15.90
CA GLN A 313 -22.38 -9.75 -15.20
C GLN A 313 -22.28 -11.20 -15.66
N GLU A 314 -22.05 -11.45 -16.95
CA GLU A 314 -21.85 -12.79 -17.50
C GLU A 314 -20.58 -13.44 -16.95
N VAL A 315 -19.47 -12.72 -16.92
CA VAL A 315 -18.19 -13.19 -16.36
C VAL A 315 -18.35 -13.54 -14.88
N ILE A 316 -19.01 -12.68 -14.10
CA ILE A 316 -19.28 -12.94 -12.68
C ILE A 316 -20.09 -14.23 -12.50
N ALA A 317 -21.13 -14.41 -13.31
CA ALA A 317 -22.01 -15.58 -13.22
C ALA A 317 -21.34 -16.89 -13.63
N ARG A 318 -20.47 -16.86 -14.66
CA ARG A 318 -19.82 -18.07 -15.19
C ARG A 318 -18.56 -18.45 -14.40
N GLU A 319 -17.76 -17.47 -13.96
CA GLU A 319 -16.44 -17.68 -13.42
C GLU A 319 -16.37 -17.45 -11.90
N SER A 320 -17.53 -17.19 -11.25
CA SER A 320 -17.64 -16.91 -9.81
C SER A 320 -16.69 -15.78 -9.34
N LYS A 321 -16.36 -14.83 -10.21
CA LYS A 321 -15.57 -13.66 -9.86
C LYS A 321 -16.35 -12.70 -8.98
N GLN A 322 -15.64 -11.90 -8.20
CA GLN A 322 -16.22 -10.92 -7.30
C GLN A 322 -15.97 -9.49 -7.79
N LEU A 323 -16.93 -8.63 -7.55
CA LEU A 323 -16.74 -7.19 -7.65
C LEU A 323 -16.00 -6.70 -6.41
N VAL A 324 -15.01 -5.85 -6.60
CA VAL A 324 -14.22 -5.24 -5.53
C VAL A 324 -14.03 -3.76 -5.80
N TYR A 325 -13.96 -2.96 -4.74
CA TYR A 325 -13.42 -1.63 -4.85
C TYR A 325 -11.93 -1.66 -4.58
N THR A 326 -11.17 -0.89 -5.33
CA THR A 326 -9.71 -0.89 -5.19
C THR A 326 -9.15 0.50 -5.09
N HIS A 327 -8.00 0.60 -4.45
CA HIS A 327 -7.16 1.79 -4.45
C HIS A 327 -5.69 1.38 -4.57
N PHE A 328 -4.98 2.02 -5.48
CA PHE A 328 -3.54 1.82 -5.66
C PHE A 328 -2.83 3.14 -5.62
N ASN A 329 -1.84 3.28 -4.76
CA ASN A 329 -0.98 4.45 -4.76
C ASN A 329 0.47 4.09 -4.44
N MET A 330 1.37 4.97 -4.86
CA MET A 330 2.79 4.91 -4.57
C MET A 330 3.17 6.13 -3.74
N VAL A 331 3.61 5.91 -2.51
CA VAL A 331 4.22 6.95 -1.67
C VAL A 331 5.72 6.93 -1.94
N VAL A 332 6.22 7.96 -2.62
CA VAL A 332 7.63 8.10 -2.93
C VAL A 332 8.25 9.13 -1.98
N ALA A 333 9.16 8.69 -1.13
CA ALA A 333 9.90 9.52 -0.19
C ALA A 333 11.32 9.77 -0.69
N VAL A 334 11.73 11.02 -0.60
CA VAL A 334 13.11 11.48 -0.90
C VAL A 334 13.63 12.32 0.25
N ASP A 335 14.96 12.51 0.33
CA ASP A 335 15.51 13.51 1.23
C ASP A 335 15.06 14.91 0.83
N ALA A 336 14.89 15.83 1.81
CA ALA A 336 14.24 17.13 1.61
C ALA A 336 14.87 17.97 0.48
N ASP A 337 16.17 17.84 0.26
CA ASP A 337 16.92 18.56 -0.77
C ASP A 337 16.91 17.87 -2.14
N THR A 338 16.29 16.67 -2.24
CA THR A 338 16.27 15.89 -3.48
C THR A 338 15.10 16.29 -4.36
N ASP A 339 15.35 16.42 -5.67
CA ASP A 339 14.30 16.75 -6.64
C ASP A 339 13.40 15.54 -6.93
N LEU A 340 12.10 15.71 -6.67
CA LEU A 340 11.05 14.73 -6.97
C LEU A 340 10.68 14.63 -8.45
N GLN A 341 11.09 15.62 -9.28
CA GLN A 341 10.71 15.65 -10.69
C GLN A 341 11.25 14.43 -11.46
N LYS A 342 12.45 13.94 -11.08
CA LYS A 342 13.02 12.73 -11.69
C LYS A 342 12.20 11.49 -11.38
N CYS A 343 11.67 11.37 -10.16
CA CYS A 343 10.76 10.28 -9.78
C CYS A 343 9.46 10.37 -10.60
N THR A 344 8.87 11.59 -10.69
CA THR A 344 7.65 11.85 -11.46
C THR A 344 7.83 11.45 -12.92
N ASN A 345 8.88 11.95 -13.58
CA ASN A 345 9.15 11.66 -14.98
C ASN A 345 9.36 10.16 -15.24
N HIS A 346 10.05 9.48 -14.32
CA HIS A 346 10.28 8.03 -14.42
C HIS A 346 8.95 7.27 -14.38
N LEU A 347 8.12 7.54 -13.39
CA LEU A 347 6.82 6.89 -13.23
C LEU A 347 5.88 7.18 -14.39
N GLU A 348 5.77 8.44 -14.83
CA GLU A 348 4.95 8.80 -16.00
C GLU A 348 5.37 8.06 -17.26
N ASN A 349 6.67 8.04 -17.54
CA ASN A 349 7.20 7.36 -18.72
C ASN A 349 6.97 5.83 -18.65
N ALA A 350 7.16 5.25 -17.47
CA ALA A 350 7.04 3.81 -17.30
C ALA A 350 5.60 3.33 -17.39
N PHE A 351 4.68 3.97 -16.66
CA PHE A 351 3.25 3.65 -16.73
C PHE A 351 2.65 4.05 -18.09
N GLY A 352 3.09 5.18 -18.67
CA GLY A 352 2.67 5.61 -19.99
C GLY A 352 3.00 4.62 -21.11
N ARG A 353 4.13 3.89 -21.01
CA ARG A 353 4.46 2.77 -21.94
C ARG A 353 3.46 1.62 -21.86
N MET A 354 2.85 1.41 -20.70
CA MET A 354 1.80 0.42 -20.49
C MET A 354 0.40 0.96 -20.86
N GLY A 355 0.29 2.22 -21.29
CA GLY A 355 -0.98 2.90 -21.55
C GLY A 355 -1.71 3.32 -20.27
N ILE A 356 -1.06 3.27 -19.11
CA ILE A 356 -1.64 3.62 -17.81
C ILE A 356 -1.23 5.04 -17.42
N HIS A 357 -2.20 5.87 -17.02
CA HIS A 357 -1.96 7.22 -16.56
C HIS A 357 -2.07 7.31 -15.04
N ILE A 358 -1.01 7.77 -14.39
CA ILE A 358 -0.99 8.00 -12.94
C ILE A 358 -1.40 9.44 -12.61
N ILE A 359 -2.11 9.62 -11.52
CA ILE A 359 -2.43 10.94 -10.98
C ILE A 359 -1.22 11.45 -10.20
N LYS A 360 -0.58 12.50 -10.72
CA LYS A 360 0.64 13.11 -10.14
C LYS A 360 0.38 14.42 -9.40
N HIS A 361 -0.76 15.06 -9.64
CA HIS A 361 -1.17 16.32 -9.03
C HIS A 361 -2.49 16.12 -8.29
N ALA A 362 -2.40 15.49 -7.12
CA ALA A 362 -3.54 15.34 -6.23
C ALA A 362 -3.42 16.38 -5.10
N TYR A 363 -4.43 17.22 -4.95
CA TYR A 363 -4.48 18.22 -3.87
C TYR A 363 -4.75 17.57 -2.49
N ASN A 364 -5.22 16.34 -2.46
CA ASN A 364 -5.50 15.55 -1.26
C ASN A 364 -4.32 14.66 -0.83
N GLN A 365 -3.08 15.09 -1.06
CA GLN A 365 -1.86 14.33 -0.75
C GLN A 365 -1.82 13.81 0.68
N LEU A 366 -2.18 14.65 1.66
CA LEU A 366 -2.19 14.24 3.07
C LEU A 366 -3.25 13.18 3.34
N GLU A 367 -4.44 13.30 2.75
CA GLU A 367 -5.53 12.34 2.92
C GLU A 367 -5.16 10.99 2.33
N LEU A 368 -4.59 10.96 1.13
CA LEU A 368 -4.07 9.74 0.50
C LEU A 368 -2.95 9.11 1.32
N PHE A 369 -2.01 9.90 1.82
CA PHE A 369 -0.93 9.43 2.66
C PHE A 369 -1.46 8.83 3.98
N VAL A 370 -2.38 9.53 4.65
CA VAL A 370 -2.99 9.08 5.92
C VAL A 370 -3.89 7.85 5.69
N GLY A 371 -4.65 7.81 4.59
CA GLY A 371 -5.47 6.67 4.21
C GLY A 371 -4.66 5.41 3.88
N SER A 372 -3.39 5.58 3.57
CA SER A 372 -2.47 4.47 3.28
C SER A 372 -1.74 3.92 4.53
N PHE A 373 -2.03 4.43 5.72
CA PHE A 373 -1.51 3.81 6.96
C PHE A 373 -2.07 2.41 7.17
N PRO A 374 -1.28 1.48 7.73
CA PRO A 374 -1.74 0.13 8.04
C PRO A 374 -3.06 0.13 8.82
N GLY A 375 -4.09 -0.53 8.30
CA GLY A 375 -5.41 -0.59 8.95
C GLY A 375 -6.29 0.66 8.83
N ASN A 376 -5.83 1.74 8.19
CA ASN A 376 -6.59 2.99 8.03
C ASN A 376 -7.16 3.20 6.61
N CYS A 377 -7.20 2.16 5.80
CA CYS A 377 -7.63 2.24 4.40
C CYS A 377 -9.09 2.69 4.22
N TYR A 378 -9.94 2.50 5.22
CA TYR A 378 -11.32 2.99 5.18
C TYR A 378 -11.46 4.52 5.31
N ALA A 379 -10.35 5.23 5.63
CA ALA A 379 -10.29 6.70 5.55
C ALA A 379 -10.25 7.22 4.11
N LEU A 380 -9.87 6.39 3.13
CA LEU A 380 -9.95 6.73 1.71
C LEU A 380 -11.41 6.91 1.28
N SER A 381 -11.70 7.95 0.50
CA SER A 381 -13.06 8.25 0.05
C SER A 381 -13.61 7.13 -0.84
N GLU A 382 -14.85 6.71 -0.57
CA GLU A 382 -15.56 5.74 -1.42
C GLU A 382 -15.86 6.31 -2.81
N GLU A 383 -16.08 7.61 -2.91
CA GLU A 383 -16.52 8.30 -4.13
C GLU A 383 -15.35 8.68 -5.03
N TYR A 384 -14.22 9.12 -4.44
CA TYR A 384 -13.13 9.74 -5.18
C TYR A 384 -11.83 8.93 -5.21
N ASP A 385 -11.62 8.06 -4.22
CA ASP A 385 -10.35 7.36 -4.07
C ASP A 385 -10.45 5.88 -4.41
N ARG A 386 -11.65 5.35 -4.69
CA ARG A 386 -11.85 3.93 -4.95
C ARG A 386 -12.55 3.72 -6.28
N PHE A 387 -12.12 2.75 -7.04
CA PHE A 387 -12.80 2.34 -8.27
C PHE A 387 -13.26 0.88 -8.22
N LEU A 388 -14.37 0.60 -8.91
CA LEU A 388 -14.97 -0.72 -8.97
C LEU A 388 -14.35 -1.53 -10.12
N THR A 389 -13.92 -2.77 -9.82
CA THR A 389 -13.39 -3.70 -10.82
C THR A 389 -13.64 -5.15 -10.42
N LEU A 390 -13.20 -6.10 -11.24
CA LEU A 390 -13.20 -7.52 -10.89
C LEU A 390 -11.98 -7.87 -10.01
N SER A 391 -12.13 -8.82 -9.10
CA SER A 391 -11.10 -9.21 -8.14
C SER A 391 -9.79 -9.66 -8.81
N ASP A 392 -9.87 -10.43 -9.88
CA ASP A 392 -8.69 -10.88 -10.63
C ASP A 392 -7.94 -9.74 -11.31
N ALA A 393 -8.66 -8.79 -11.90
CA ALA A 393 -8.06 -7.59 -12.51
C ALA A 393 -7.36 -6.72 -11.46
N ALA A 394 -7.98 -6.54 -10.28
CA ALA A 394 -7.36 -5.83 -9.17
C ALA A 394 -6.07 -6.52 -8.71
N ILE A 395 -6.08 -7.84 -8.55
CA ILE A 395 -4.93 -8.61 -8.08
C ILE A 395 -3.79 -8.61 -9.12
N CYS A 396 -4.10 -8.53 -10.42
CA CYS A 396 -3.08 -8.36 -11.46
C CYS A 396 -2.24 -7.07 -11.27
N LEU A 397 -2.81 -6.02 -10.69
CA LEU A 397 -2.11 -4.78 -10.36
C LEU A 397 -1.31 -4.86 -9.04
N MET A 398 -1.47 -5.93 -8.25
CA MET A 398 -0.66 -6.12 -7.05
C MET A 398 0.77 -6.55 -7.43
N TYR A 399 1.75 -6.07 -6.69
CA TYR A 399 3.16 -6.46 -6.86
C TYR A 399 3.39 -7.87 -6.31
N LYS A 400 4.16 -8.70 -7.03
CA LYS A 400 4.26 -10.15 -6.77
C LYS A 400 5.68 -10.64 -6.56
N GLU A 401 6.66 -9.83 -6.96
CA GLU A 401 8.05 -10.27 -7.01
C GLU A 401 8.79 -10.07 -5.69
N ARG A 402 9.74 -10.91 -5.43
CA ARG A 402 10.74 -10.77 -4.37
C ARG A 402 12.12 -10.62 -4.95
N VAL A 403 12.97 -9.94 -4.20
CA VAL A 403 14.41 -9.90 -4.47
C VAL A 403 15.02 -11.25 -4.14
N GLN A 404 15.98 -11.68 -4.92
CA GLN A 404 16.70 -12.92 -4.67
C GLN A 404 17.54 -12.81 -3.38
N HIS A 405 17.48 -13.81 -2.53
CA HIS A 405 18.28 -13.89 -1.31
C HIS A 405 19.50 -14.78 -1.52
N SER A 406 20.57 -14.50 -0.76
CA SER A 406 21.74 -15.36 -0.72
C SER A 406 21.40 -16.72 -0.12
N GLU A 407 21.91 -17.78 -0.70
CA GLU A 407 21.81 -19.13 -0.18
C GLU A 407 22.83 -19.34 0.95
N GLU A 408 22.39 -19.96 2.04
CA GLU A 408 23.26 -20.32 3.15
C GLU A 408 23.90 -21.69 2.86
N THR A 409 25.06 -21.67 2.22
CA THR A 409 25.82 -22.88 1.85
C THR A 409 27.30 -22.64 2.09
N PRO A 410 28.05 -23.71 2.47
CA PRO A 410 29.51 -23.63 2.63
C PRO A 410 30.26 -23.43 1.30
N LEU A 411 29.66 -23.87 0.18
CA LEU A 411 30.28 -23.79 -1.13
C LEU A 411 29.47 -22.85 -2.02
N LYS A 412 29.88 -21.59 -2.07
CA LYS A 412 29.13 -20.52 -2.74
C LYS A 412 29.99 -19.67 -3.66
N ILE A 413 29.37 -19.23 -4.75
CA ILE A 413 29.89 -18.17 -5.62
C ILE A 413 29.06 -16.91 -5.42
N TYR A 414 29.73 -15.78 -5.44
CA TYR A 414 29.09 -14.47 -5.25
C TYR A 414 28.81 -13.81 -6.59
N TYR A 415 27.57 -13.36 -6.75
CA TYR A 415 27.07 -12.62 -7.90
C TYR A 415 26.36 -11.34 -7.45
N THR A 416 25.90 -10.55 -8.40
CA THR A 416 24.95 -9.47 -8.18
C THR A 416 23.75 -9.66 -9.07
N ASP A 417 22.58 -9.33 -8.53
CA ASP A 417 21.41 -9.16 -9.35
C ASP A 417 21.45 -7.84 -10.15
N ARG A 418 20.42 -7.58 -10.94
CA ARG A 418 20.31 -6.35 -11.73
C ARG A 418 20.08 -5.10 -10.89
N GLN A 419 19.58 -5.23 -9.66
CA GLN A 419 19.41 -4.16 -8.69
C GLN A 419 20.71 -3.83 -7.93
N GLY A 420 21.78 -4.58 -8.18
CA GLY A 420 23.05 -4.41 -7.49
C GLY A 420 23.10 -5.10 -6.13
N VAL A 421 22.14 -5.99 -5.84
CA VAL A 421 22.11 -6.78 -4.60
C VAL A 421 23.17 -7.87 -4.68
N PRO A 422 24.11 -7.96 -3.70
CA PRO A 422 25.06 -9.04 -3.62
C PRO A 422 24.35 -10.36 -3.28
N LEU A 423 24.63 -11.41 -4.04
CA LEU A 423 24.02 -12.74 -3.89
C LEU A 423 25.08 -13.80 -3.77
N ALA A 424 24.88 -14.75 -2.85
CA ALA A 424 25.62 -15.99 -2.78
C ALA A 424 24.74 -17.13 -3.31
N ILE A 425 25.26 -17.88 -4.27
CA ILE A 425 24.56 -19.01 -4.91
C ILE A 425 25.33 -20.29 -4.63
N ASP A 426 24.59 -21.36 -4.27
CA ASP A 426 25.13 -22.70 -4.12
C ASP A 426 25.62 -23.22 -5.46
N ILE A 427 26.79 -23.88 -5.47
CA ILE A 427 27.41 -24.48 -6.66
C ILE A 427 27.50 -26.01 -6.60
N THR A 428 26.87 -26.63 -5.58
CA THR A 428 26.83 -28.09 -5.45
C THR A 428 25.64 -28.73 -6.14
#